data_d5e3e50e7a9cb07bbbc5d5e91d930f93
#
_entry.id   d5e3e50e7a9cb07bbbc5d5e91d930f93
#
_cell.length_a   1.000
_cell.length_b   1.000
_cell.length_c   1.000
_cell.angle_alpha   90.00
_cell.angle_beta   90.00
_cell.angle_gamma   90.00
#
_symmetry.space_group_name_H-M   'P 1'
#
loop_
_entity.id
_entity.type
_entity.pdbx_description
1 polymer ?
#
loop_
_entity_poly.entity_id
_entity_poly.type
_entity_poly.pdbx_seq_one_letter_code
_entity_poly.pdbx_strand_id
1 'polypeptide(L)'
;MPPEEPDFTKDEEFNLKDKIKELVXLAQDQGHLTVGDINEALPRDFVTAEKLEEVLKKLKGLEVEIVEQLDAAPRQKPVESAAEAEKTRLDILDDPVRMYLKQMGQVPLLTREQEVEISKRIEEAELEVKRILYGLGFTAKEHIALAEKLTADPPKERFDRVTLDKVIETRDKHLKTLHRLIKKVREEDGEVDKKYIAWRKAPNSRAKKILSDFNKGNEKLQKNFSKFLFKQKVIEEMGLVADNIHDKMQQTFLSLEKLRKAPKSSQIDMMLQAEEGXLTALEAFVRKPAEDYLDTYKELQHFARKAHQAKTEMIEANLRLVISIAKKYTNRGLSFLDLIQEGNMGLMKAVEKFXYRRGYKFSTYATWWIRQAITRSIADQARTIRIPVHMIETINKLMRVQKQLVQEYGREATPEEIAEEMEIEVDRVRAIMKMAQQPISLQAPVGDSEDTSFGDFIEDKSAENPTDMASYSLLKDRLGDVLTSLTERERKVLELRFGLSDGYSRTLEEVGKQFKVTRERIRQIEAKALRKMRHPTRIRQLSGFLEREDLVL
;
A
#
# COMPACT_ATOMS: atom_id res chain seq x y z
N MET A 1 28.61 8.77 21.80
CA MET A 1 29.00 8.54 20.42
C MET A 1 27.82 8.91 19.51
N PRO A 2 28.02 9.74 18.49
CA PRO A 2 26.92 10.00 17.53
C PRO A 2 26.58 8.69 16.83
N PRO A 3 25.32 8.48 16.46
CA PRO A 3 24.97 7.27 15.73
C PRO A 3 25.75 7.21 14.43
N GLU A 4 26.37 6.08 14.17
CA GLU A 4 27.09 5.86 12.91
C GLU A 4 26.08 6.03 11.77
N GLU A 5 26.48 6.81 10.79
CA GLU A 5 25.71 6.96 9.55
C GLU A 5 25.52 5.57 8.93
N PRO A 6 24.35 5.29 8.35
CA PRO A 6 24.18 4.00 7.68
C PRO A 6 25.25 3.82 6.60
N ASP A 7 25.97 2.72 6.74
CA ASP A 7 27.04 2.37 5.79
C ASP A 7 26.39 1.87 4.52
N PHE A 8 26.30 2.76 3.52
CA PHE A 8 25.84 2.36 2.19
C PHE A 8 26.82 1.35 1.63
N THR A 9 26.33 0.25 1.13
CA THR A 9 27.18 -0.69 0.41
C THR A 9 27.83 0.06 -0.76
N LYS A 10 29.04 -0.28 -1.07
CA LYS A 10 29.81 0.36 -2.15
C LYS A 10 29.04 0.39 -3.47
N ASP A 11 28.20 -0.61 -3.70
CA ASP A 11 27.38 -0.72 -4.91
C ASP A 11 26.25 0.33 -4.93
N GLU A 12 25.67 0.63 -3.80
CA GLU A 12 24.62 1.66 -3.68
C GLU A 12 25.20 3.07 -3.86
N GLU A 13 26.37 3.32 -3.30
CA GLU A 13 27.09 4.59 -3.47
C GLU A 13 27.48 4.79 -4.94
N PHE A 14 27.93 3.72 -5.59
CA PHE A 14 28.33 3.75 -7.01
C PHE A 14 27.12 4.11 -7.89
N ASN A 15 25.97 3.46 -7.65
CA ASN A 15 24.72 3.74 -8.35
C ASN A 15 24.26 5.18 -8.14
N LEU A 16 24.38 5.70 -6.93
CA LEU A 16 24.00 7.07 -6.63
C LEU A 16 24.87 8.08 -7.37
N LYS A 17 26.18 7.85 -7.43
CA LYS A 17 27.13 8.70 -8.15
C LYS A 17 26.83 8.73 -9.66
N ASP A 18 26.52 7.58 -10.22
CA ASP A 18 26.19 7.45 -11.66
C ASP A 18 24.86 8.16 -11.97
N LYS A 19 23.88 8.06 -11.08
CA LYS A 19 22.59 8.75 -11.22
C LYS A 19 22.78 10.27 -11.12
N ILE A 20 23.64 10.74 -10.24
CA ILE A 20 23.96 12.17 -10.12
C ILE A 20 24.64 12.66 -11.40
N LYS A 21 25.54 11.86 -11.99
CA LYS A 21 26.19 12.19 -13.28
C LYS A 21 25.16 12.29 -14.41
N GLU A 22 24.21 11.37 -14.46
CA GLU A 22 23.08 11.39 -15.43
C GLU A 22 22.26 12.67 -15.28
N LEU A 23 21.97 13.07 -14.06
CA LEU A 23 21.21 14.28 -13.75
C LEU A 23 22.00 15.53 -14.14
N VAL A 24 23.28 15.56 -13.93
CA VAL A 24 24.13 16.66 -14.35
C VAL A 24 24.15 16.80 -15.89
N UNK A 25 24.12 15.88 -16.35
CA UNK A 25 24.13 15.80 -17.69
C UNK A 25 22.93 16.28 -18.27
N LEU A 26 21.94 15.84 -17.81
CA LEU A 26 20.61 16.31 -18.21
C LEU A 26 20.47 17.83 -17.97
N ALA A 27 20.99 18.28 -16.82
CA ALA A 27 21.01 19.70 -16.49
C ALA A 27 21.79 20.53 -17.47
N GLN A 28 22.91 20.02 -17.96
CA GLN A 28 23.73 20.70 -18.96
C GLN A 28 23.01 20.81 -20.30
N ASP A 29 22.26 19.78 -20.67
CA ASP A 29 21.51 19.76 -21.93
C ASP A 29 20.28 20.67 -21.88
N GLN A 30 19.57 20.72 -20.72
CA GLN A 30 18.33 21.50 -20.56
C GLN A 30 18.56 22.91 -19.99
N GLY A 31 19.69 23.14 -19.37
CA GLY A 31 20.00 24.37 -18.64
C GLY A 31 19.48 24.38 -17.19
N HIS A 32 18.70 23.40 -16.80
CA HIS A 32 18.14 23.27 -15.44
C HIS A 32 17.68 21.83 -15.20
N LEU A 33 17.39 21.49 -13.94
CA LEU A 33 16.73 20.24 -13.56
C LEU A 33 15.39 20.56 -12.92
N THR A 34 14.36 19.79 -13.27
CA THR A 34 13.08 19.84 -12.56
C THR A 34 13.08 18.79 -11.44
N VAL A 35 12.22 18.96 -10.44
CA VAL A 35 12.01 17.98 -9.39
C VAL A 35 11.53 16.64 -9.99
N GLY A 36 10.75 16.72 -11.07
CA GLY A 36 10.30 15.56 -11.85
C GLY A 36 11.45 14.76 -12.46
N ASP A 37 12.45 15.45 -13.02
CA ASP A 37 13.64 14.82 -13.59
C ASP A 37 14.41 14.02 -12.53
N ILE A 38 14.57 14.59 -11.34
CA ILE A 38 15.24 13.96 -10.20
C ILE A 38 14.46 12.72 -9.77
N ASN A 39 13.14 12.83 -9.68
CA ASN A 39 12.25 11.75 -9.27
C ASN A 39 12.29 10.56 -10.24
N GLU A 40 12.34 10.86 -11.55
CA GLU A 40 12.43 9.83 -12.60
C GLU A 40 13.77 9.10 -12.60
N ALA A 41 14.85 9.80 -12.28
CA ALA A 41 16.21 9.24 -12.29
C ALA A 41 16.47 8.33 -11.09
N LEU A 42 15.79 8.56 -9.95
CA LEU A 42 16.03 7.79 -8.73
C LEU A 42 15.05 6.61 -8.64
N PRO A 43 15.54 5.39 -8.30
CA PRO A 43 14.66 4.24 -8.06
C PRO A 43 13.72 4.52 -6.89
N ARG A 44 12.50 4.01 -6.97
CA ARG A 44 11.47 4.25 -5.93
C ARG A 44 11.86 3.67 -4.57
N ASP A 45 12.56 2.55 -4.57
CA ASP A 45 13.02 1.90 -3.33
C ASP A 45 14.14 2.68 -2.64
N PHE A 46 14.77 3.59 -3.37
CA PHE A 46 15.92 4.36 -2.92
C PHE A 46 15.53 5.68 -2.26
N VAL A 47 14.26 6.07 -2.35
CA VAL A 47 13.83 7.43 -1.98
C VAL A 47 13.35 7.46 -0.52
N THR A 48 14.31 7.64 0.39
CA THR A 48 14.02 8.15 1.73
C THR A 48 14.24 9.68 1.70
N ALA A 49 13.63 10.39 2.63
CA ALA A 49 13.78 11.85 2.74
C ALA A 49 15.26 12.25 2.87
N GLU A 50 16.03 11.46 3.60
CA GLU A 50 17.46 11.70 3.85
C GLU A 50 18.29 11.57 2.56
N LYS A 51 18.02 10.52 1.78
CA LYS A 51 18.71 10.28 0.50
C LYS A 51 18.38 11.35 -0.54
N LEU A 52 17.11 11.76 -0.59
CA LEU A 52 16.68 12.85 -1.49
C LEU A 52 17.40 14.15 -1.15
N GLU A 53 17.50 14.48 0.14
CA GLU A 53 18.22 15.68 0.59
C GLU A 53 19.72 15.63 0.24
N GLU A 54 20.32 14.45 0.37
CA GLU A 54 21.72 14.24 0.01
C GLU A 54 21.93 14.50 -1.49
N VAL A 55 21.04 14.00 -2.34
CA VAL A 55 21.07 14.22 -3.80
C VAL A 55 20.89 15.71 -4.10
N LEU A 56 19.90 16.37 -3.49
CA LEU A 56 19.65 17.80 -3.69
C LEU A 56 20.85 18.65 -3.26
N LYS A 57 21.47 18.31 -2.13
CA LYS A 57 22.67 19.00 -1.61
C LYS A 57 23.86 18.85 -2.55
N LYS A 58 24.07 17.64 -3.08
CA LYS A 58 25.17 17.37 -4.04
C LYS A 58 24.95 18.12 -5.36
N LEU A 59 23.70 18.14 -5.87
CA LEU A 59 23.35 18.86 -7.09
C LEU A 59 23.52 20.37 -6.91
N LYS A 60 23.12 20.90 -5.77
CA LYS A 60 23.27 22.31 -5.42
C LYS A 60 24.75 22.70 -5.32
N GLY A 61 25.58 21.82 -4.76
CA GLY A 61 27.03 21.98 -4.66
C GLY A 61 27.73 21.99 -6.03
N LEU A 62 27.11 21.38 -7.05
CA LEU A 62 27.60 21.36 -8.43
C LEU A 62 27.03 22.50 -9.26
N GLU A 63 26.39 23.47 -8.63
CA GLU A 63 25.81 24.68 -9.25
C GLU A 63 24.69 24.34 -10.26
N VAL A 64 24.00 23.22 -10.07
CA VAL A 64 22.85 22.84 -10.90
C VAL A 64 21.63 23.60 -10.41
N GLU A 65 20.98 24.32 -11.32
CA GLU A 65 19.72 25.02 -11.00
C GLU A 65 18.57 24.01 -10.97
N ILE A 66 17.93 23.87 -9.80
CA ILE A 66 16.77 23.01 -9.62
C ILE A 66 15.53 23.91 -9.59
N VAL A 67 14.66 23.76 -10.58
CA VAL A 67 13.41 24.53 -10.68
C VAL A 67 12.21 23.64 -10.45
N GLU A 68 11.18 24.24 -9.91
CA GLU A 68 9.86 23.59 -9.83
C GLU A 68 9.33 23.48 -11.27
N GLN A 69 8.60 22.41 -11.54
CA GLN A 69 8.08 22.14 -12.88
C GLN A 69 7.26 23.29 -13.48
N LEU A 70 6.74 24.16 -12.62
CA LEU A 70 5.98 25.35 -13.02
C LEU A 70 6.82 26.32 -13.87
N ASP A 71 8.12 26.37 -13.63
CA ASP A 71 9.05 27.32 -14.28
C ASP A 71 9.84 26.69 -15.44
N ALA A 72 9.68 25.38 -15.66
CA ALA A 72 10.32 24.71 -16.79
C ALA A 72 9.69 25.21 -18.09
N ALA A 73 10.53 25.54 -19.07
CA ALA A 73 10.08 25.94 -20.41
C ALA A 73 9.09 24.87 -20.93
N PRO A 74 7.95 25.27 -21.42
CA PRO A 74 6.95 24.30 -21.86
C PRO A 74 7.54 23.45 -22.99
N ARG A 75 7.55 22.13 -22.77
CA ARG A 75 7.76 21.20 -23.87
C ARG A 75 6.69 21.59 -24.89
N GLN A 76 7.10 21.75 -26.14
CA GLN A 76 6.18 22.14 -27.20
C GLN A 76 5.01 21.15 -27.27
N LYS A 77 3.95 21.47 -26.55
CA LYS A 77 2.68 20.80 -26.75
C LYS A 77 2.13 21.33 -28.08
N PRO A 78 1.45 20.47 -28.85
CA PRO A 78 0.72 21.00 -30.00
C PRO A 78 -0.17 22.14 -29.51
N VAL A 79 -0.15 23.24 -30.23
CA VAL A 79 -0.87 24.46 -29.85
C VAL A 79 -2.37 24.13 -29.83
N GLU A 80 -2.89 23.88 -28.63
CA GLU A 80 -4.32 23.82 -28.44
C GLU A 80 -4.85 25.21 -28.70
N SER A 81 -5.92 25.33 -29.44
CA SER A 81 -6.59 26.61 -29.63
C SER A 81 -6.97 27.18 -28.25
N ALA A 82 -6.95 28.51 -28.12
CA ALA A 82 -7.32 29.18 -26.86
C ALA A 82 -8.70 28.73 -26.39
N ALA A 83 -9.62 28.44 -27.31
CA ALA A 83 -10.97 27.94 -27.02
C ALA A 83 -10.94 26.53 -26.41
N GLU A 84 -10.08 25.64 -26.93
CA GLU A 84 -9.92 24.28 -26.40
C GLU A 84 -9.26 24.30 -25.01
N ALA A 85 -8.26 25.14 -24.83
CA ALA A 85 -7.59 25.32 -23.53
C ALA A 85 -8.57 25.85 -22.50
N GLU A 86 -9.42 26.79 -22.87
CA GLU A 86 -10.46 27.36 -22.00
C GLU A 86 -11.55 26.33 -21.67
N LYS A 87 -11.96 25.53 -22.66
CA LYS A 87 -12.93 24.45 -22.48
C LYS A 87 -12.40 23.36 -21.53
N THR A 88 -11.15 22.96 -21.73
CA THR A 88 -10.47 22.00 -20.85
C THR A 88 -10.38 22.55 -19.42
N ARG A 89 -10.07 23.85 -19.29
CA ARG A 89 -10.00 24.56 -18.02
C ARG A 89 -11.38 24.61 -17.32
N LEU A 90 -12.45 24.84 -18.09
CA LEU A 90 -13.83 24.85 -17.57
C LEU A 90 -14.30 23.46 -17.16
N ASP A 91 -13.90 22.43 -17.91
CA ASP A 91 -14.21 21.03 -17.60
C ASP A 91 -13.51 20.58 -16.30
N ILE A 92 -12.32 21.12 -16.02
CA ILE A 92 -11.57 20.87 -14.77
C ILE A 92 -12.28 21.56 -13.59
N LEU A 93 -12.89 22.74 -13.84
CA LEU A 93 -13.54 23.57 -12.81
C LEU A 93 -15.01 23.21 -12.66
N ASP A 94 -15.30 21.98 -12.25
CA ASP A 94 -16.61 21.52 -11.82
C ASP A 94 -17.05 22.30 -10.57
N ASP A 95 -18.34 22.36 -10.28
CA ASP A 95 -18.87 23.13 -9.13
C ASP A 95 -18.20 22.76 -7.79
N PRO A 96 -18.01 21.46 -7.43
CA PRO A 96 -17.27 21.11 -6.22
C PRO A 96 -15.82 21.58 -6.26
N VAL A 97 -15.17 21.54 -7.42
CA VAL A 97 -13.77 21.99 -7.61
C VAL A 97 -13.70 23.51 -7.42
N ARG A 98 -14.64 24.26 -8.00
CA ARG A 98 -14.71 25.73 -7.86
C ARG A 98 -14.87 26.13 -6.40
N MET A 99 -15.76 25.46 -5.68
CA MET A 99 -16.00 25.73 -4.26
C MET A 99 -14.74 25.50 -3.44
N TYR A 100 -14.05 24.38 -3.69
CA TYR A 100 -12.81 24.03 -3.01
C TYR A 100 -11.72 25.06 -3.27
N LEU A 101 -11.54 25.48 -4.53
CA LEU A 101 -10.55 26.48 -4.93
C LEU A 101 -10.83 27.84 -4.28
N LYS A 102 -12.10 28.23 -4.19
CA LYS A 102 -12.54 29.49 -3.57
C LYS A 102 -12.22 29.49 -2.07
N GLN A 103 -12.58 28.43 -1.36
CA GLN A 103 -12.32 28.28 0.08
C GLN A 103 -10.82 28.30 0.37
N MET A 104 -10.06 27.59 -0.43
CA MET A 104 -8.60 27.47 -0.31
C MET A 104 -7.92 28.83 -0.53
N GLY A 105 -8.43 29.62 -1.48
CA GLY A 105 -7.90 30.94 -1.81
C GLY A 105 -8.00 31.95 -0.67
N GLN A 106 -8.82 31.69 0.34
CA GLN A 106 -8.98 32.54 1.52
C GLN A 106 -7.86 32.34 2.56
N VAL A 107 -7.12 31.23 2.49
CA VAL A 107 -6.03 30.94 3.43
C VAL A 107 -4.76 31.67 2.96
N PRO A 108 -4.13 32.50 3.81
CA PRO A 108 -2.91 33.22 3.42
C PRO A 108 -1.71 32.28 3.28
N LEU A 109 -0.79 32.63 2.40
CA LEU A 109 0.47 31.92 2.22
C LEU A 109 1.40 32.20 3.41
N LEU A 110 2.21 31.21 3.76
CA LEU A 110 3.16 31.32 4.87
C LEU A 110 4.54 31.80 4.38
N THR A 111 5.14 32.68 5.16
CA THR A 111 6.56 33.02 5.01
C THR A 111 7.40 31.86 5.58
N ARG A 112 8.70 31.85 5.24
CA ARG A 112 9.63 30.84 5.78
C ARG A 112 9.68 30.87 7.31
N GLU A 113 9.68 32.08 7.88
CA GLU A 113 9.69 32.29 9.35
C GLU A 113 8.42 31.70 10.00
N GLN A 114 7.27 31.87 9.35
CA GLN A 114 6.00 31.30 9.81
C GLN A 114 6.01 29.77 9.72
N GLU A 115 6.60 29.21 8.66
CA GLU A 115 6.74 27.77 8.48
C GLU A 115 7.60 27.17 9.62
N VAL A 116 8.72 27.81 9.94
CA VAL A 116 9.61 27.39 11.04
C VAL A 116 8.88 27.47 12.38
N GLU A 117 8.15 28.57 12.62
CA GLU A 117 7.37 28.73 13.86
C GLU A 117 6.34 27.61 14.03
N ILE A 118 5.57 27.30 12.96
CA ILE A 118 4.57 26.23 13.01
C ILE A 118 5.25 24.88 13.24
N SER A 119 6.36 24.63 12.57
CA SER A 119 7.14 23.39 12.73
C SER A 119 7.63 23.21 14.17
N LYS A 120 8.06 24.32 14.79
CA LYS A 120 8.48 24.31 16.21
C LYS A 120 7.29 24.00 17.13
N ARG A 121 6.12 24.57 16.85
CA ARG A 121 4.89 24.30 17.62
C ARG A 121 4.50 22.83 17.53
N ILE A 122 4.59 22.24 16.33
CA ILE A 122 4.31 20.81 16.11
C ILE A 122 5.28 19.97 16.97
N GLU A 123 6.58 20.25 16.86
CA GLU A 123 7.62 19.52 17.59
C GLU A 123 7.42 19.59 19.10
N GLU A 124 7.20 20.79 19.64
CA GLU A 124 6.99 21.00 21.09
C GLU A 124 5.76 20.25 21.59
N ALA A 125 4.66 20.33 20.85
CA ALA A 125 3.41 19.65 21.21
C ALA A 125 3.58 18.13 21.17
N GLU A 126 4.25 17.61 20.15
CA GLU A 126 4.52 16.16 20.00
C GLU A 126 5.45 15.64 21.11
N LEU A 127 6.44 16.42 21.50
CA LEU A 127 7.34 16.08 22.61
C LEU A 127 6.58 16.02 23.94
N GLU A 128 5.64 16.96 24.16
CA GLU A 128 4.80 16.96 25.35
C GLU A 128 3.84 15.78 25.38
N VAL A 129 3.24 15.41 24.26
CA VAL A 129 2.39 14.21 24.13
C VAL A 129 3.21 12.96 24.50
N LYS A 130 4.40 12.86 23.94
CA LYS A 130 5.33 11.74 24.20
C LYS A 130 5.71 11.67 25.68
N ARG A 131 6.06 12.81 26.29
CA ARG A 131 6.43 12.89 27.70
C ARG A 131 5.29 12.36 28.58
N ILE A 132 4.07 12.80 28.33
CA ILE A 132 2.89 12.41 29.10
C ILE A 132 2.63 10.90 28.93
N LEU A 133 2.65 10.39 27.70
CA LEU A 133 2.41 8.97 27.40
C LEU A 133 3.47 8.09 28.05
N TYR A 134 4.74 8.51 28.01
CA TYR A 134 5.84 7.75 28.64
C TYR A 134 5.68 7.63 30.14
N GLY A 135 5.03 8.59 30.77
CA GLY A 135 4.76 8.59 32.22
C GLY A 135 3.63 7.66 32.65
N LEU A 136 2.80 7.19 31.71
CA LEU A 136 1.67 6.31 31.99
C LEU A 136 2.10 4.84 32.04
N GLY A 137 1.52 4.08 32.97
CA GLY A 137 1.97 2.72 33.28
C GLY A 137 1.81 1.72 32.13
N PHE A 138 0.83 1.89 31.27
CA PHE A 138 0.57 0.95 30.16
C PHE A 138 1.59 1.07 29.02
N THR A 139 2.33 2.17 28.95
CA THR A 139 3.26 2.45 27.83
C THR A 139 4.36 1.39 27.72
N ALA A 140 4.93 0.95 28.85
CA ALA A 140 5.91 -0.13 28.85
C ALA A 140 5.33 -1.42 28.26
N LYS A 141 4.11 -1.75 28.66
CA LYS A 141 3.42 -2.96 28.20
C LYS A 141 3.11 -2.89 26.70
N GLU A 142 2.73 -1.70 26.22
CA GLU A 142 2.46 -1.47 24.79
C GLU A 142 3.76 -1.58 23.96
N HIS A 143 4.87 -1.01 24.44
CA HIS A 143 6.17 -1.14 23.78
C HIS A 143 6.62 -2.60 23.71
N ILE A 144 6.49 -3.34 24.79
CA ILE A 144 6.84 -4.77 24.85
C ILE A 144 6.00 -5.57 23.86
N ALA A 145 4.67 -5.37 23.87
CA ALA A 145 3.74 -6.09 22.99
C ALA A 145 4.06 -5.86 21.52
N LEU A 146 4.33 -4.62 21.14
CA LEU A 146 4.66 -4.27 19.75
C LEU A 146 6.01 -4.84 19.34
N ALA A 147 7.01 -4.75 20.22
CA ALA A 147 8.35 -5.30 19.97
C ALA A 147 8.29 -6.82 19.83
N GLU A 148 7.44 -7.51 20.61
CA GLU A 148 7.23 -8.96 20.49
C GLU A 148 6.62 -9.33 19.15
N LYS A 149 5.69 -8.51 18.63
CA LYS A 149 5.11 -8.71 17.29
C LYS A 149 6.17 -8.56 16.19
N LEU A 150 7.08 -7.60 16.35
CA LEU A 150 8.17 -7.37 15.38
C LEU A 150 9.21 -8.50 15.39
N THR A 151 9.50 -9.06 16.58
CA THR A 151 10.52 -10.10 16.75
C THR A 151 9.96 -11.52 16.62
N ALA A 152 8.65 -11.68 16.47
CA ALA A 152 7.99 -12.98 16.26
C ALA A 152 8.46 -13.63 14.96
N ASP A 153 8.44 -14.96 14.90
CA ASP A 153 8.79 -15.71 13.71
C ASP A 153 7.58 -16.59 13.30
N PRO A 154 6.85 -16.26 12.22
CA PRO A 154 7.03 -15.10 11.33
C PRO A 154 6.57 -13.78 11.98
N PRO A 155 7.11 -12.63 11.56
CA PRO A 155 6.73 -11.33 12.13
C PRO A 155 5.23 -11.05 11.97
N LYS A 156 4.61 -10.55 13.03
CA LYS A 156 3.17 -10.21 13.06
C LYS A 156 2.91 -8.74 12.71
N GLU A 157 3.96 -7.94 12.61
CA GLU A 157 3.89 -6.52 12.24
C GLU A 157 5.01 -6.19 11.24
N ARG A 158 4.77 -5.20 10.38
CA ARG A 158 5.76 -4.72 9.42
C ARG A 158 6.75 -3.80 10.12
N PHE A 159 8.02 -4.15 10.03
CA PHE A 159 9.12 -3.41 10.63
C PHE A 159 9.18 -1.96 10.12
N ASP A 160 9.02 -1.77 8.82
CA ASP A 160 9.09 -0.46 8.16
C ASP A 160 7.95 0.49 8.54
N ARG A 161 6.82 -0.04 9.00
CA ARG A 161 5.67 0.77 9.44
C ARG A 161 5.81 1.27 10.87
N VAL A 162 6.53 0.53 11.70
CA VAL A 162 6.57 0.74 13.16
C VAL A 162 7.83 1.48 13.60
N THR A 163 8.99 1.14 13.01
CA THR A 163 10.29 1.69 13.43
C THR A 163 10.72 2.88 12.55
N LEU A 164 11.58 3.73 13.09
CA LEU A 164 12.15 4.88 12.38
C LEU A 164 12.89 4.41 11.12
N ASP A 165 12.82 5.20 10.07
CA ASP A 165 13.42 4.89 8.76
C ASP A 165 14.92 4.62 8.84
N LYS A 166 15.62 5.26 9.78
CA LYS A 166 17.08 5.13 9.95
C LYS A 166 17.54 3.72 10.33
N VAL A 167 16.66 2.87 10.87
CA VAL A 167 17.03 1.50 11.28
C VAL A 167 16.48 0.41 10.34
N ILE A 168 15.82 0.79 9.25
CA ILE A 168 15.27 -0.18 8.27
C ILE A 168 16.40 -1.00 7.65
N GLU A 169 17.52 -0.36 7.32
CA GLU A 169 18.68 -1.00 6.71
C GLU A 169 19.45 -1.91 7.68
N THR A 170 19.39 -1.60 8.99
CA THR A 170 20.02 -2.40 10.04
C THR A 170 18.99 -3.21 10.84
N ARG A 171 17.99 -3.72 10.16
CA ARG A 171 16.85 -4.44 10.74
C ARG A 171 17.27 -5.56 11.69
N ASP A 172 18.14 -6.46 11.24
CA ASP A 172 18.55 -7.64 12.04
C ASP A 172 19.25 -7.22 13.32
N LYS A 173 20.11 -6.22 13.25
CA LYS A 173 20.83 -5.65 14.41
C LYS A 173 19.84 -5.05 15.42
N HIS A 174 18.87 -4.29 14.91
CA HIS A 174 17.84 -3.66 15.75
C HIS A 174 16.92 -4.71 16.40
N LEU A 175 16.57 -5.78 15.68
CA LEU A 175 15.74 -6.87 16.22
C LEU A 175 16.44 -7.55 17.41
N LYS A 176 17.76 -7.73 17.36
CA LYS A 176 18.56 -8.26 18.47
C LYS A 176 18.52 -7.30 19.66
N THR A 177 18.63 -6.00 19.39
CA THR A 177 18.52 -4.95 20.42
C THR A 177 17.13 -4.99 21.07
N LEU A 178 16.06 -5.19 20.27
CA LEU A 178 14.69 -5.28 20.76
C LEU A 178 14.49 -6.48 21.68
N HIS A 179 15.10 -7.63 21.38
CA HIS A 179 15.06 -8.80 22.28
C HIS A 179 15.60 -8.48 23.67
N ARG A 180 16.74 -7.78 23.72
CA ARG A 180 17.36 -7.35 24.98
C ARG A 180 16.50 -6.33 25.71
N LEU A 181 15.95 -5.36 24.95
CA LEU A 181 15.10 -4.30 25.51
C LEU A 181 13.80 -4.87 26.10
N ILE A 182 13.18 -5.84 25.43
CA ILE A 182 11.96 -6.52 25.90
C ILE A 182 12.20 -7.09 27.29
N LYS A 183 13.28 -7.82 27.45
CA LYS A 183 13.65 -8.46 28.72
C LYS A 183 13.90 -7.43 29.82
N LYS A 184 14.72 -6.42 29.52
CA LYS A 184 15.09 -5.34 30.45
C LYS A 184 13.86 -4.53 30.88
N VAL A 185 13.04 -4.10 29.91
CA VAL A 185 11.86 -3.27 30.16
C VAL A 185 10.79 -4.06 30.93
N ARG A 186 10.62 -5.34 30.62
CA ARG A 186 9.67 -6.21 31.34
C ARG A 186 10.04 -6.32 32.82
N GLU A 187 11.32 -6.50 33.14
CA GLU A 187 11.81 -6.56 34.51
C GLU A 187 11.61 -5.23 35.26
N GLU A 188 12.00 -4.12 34.62
CA GLU A 188 11.85 -2.77 35.20
C GLU A 188 10.38 -2.39 35.37
N ASP A 189 9.51 -2.75 34.39
CA ASP A 189 8.09 -2.50 34.46
C ASP A 189 7.44 -3.23 35.66
N GLY A 190 7.81 -4.49 35.85
CA GLY A 190 7.34 -5.28 36.99
C GLY A 190 7.76 -4.68 38.35
N GLU A 191 8.98 -4.18 38.43
CA GLU A 191 9.48 -3.52 39.66
C GLU A 191 8.72 -2.21 39.92
N VAL A 192 8.48 -1.41 38.89
CA VAL A 192 7.74 -0.14 39.00
C VAL A 192 6.29 -0.41 39.40
N ASP A 193 5.65 -1.46 38.86
CA ASP A 193 4.29 -1.88 39.24
C ASP A 193 4.24 -2.19 40.76
N LYS A 194 5.22 -2.94 41.24
CA LYS A 194 5.32 -3.29 42.69
C LYS A 194 5.48 -2.06 43.55
N LYS A 195 6.32 -1.11 43.11
CA LYS A 195 6.58 0.15 43.83
C LYS A 195 5.31 1.01 43.88
N TYR A 196 4.53 1.05 42.78
CA TYR A 196 3.27 1.79 42.74
C TYR A 196 2.26 1.21 43.75
N ILE A 197 2.08 -0.12 43.73
CA ILE A 197 1.16 -0.80 44.64
C ILE A 197 1.59 -0.57 46.10
N ALA A 198 2.89 -0.65 46.38
CA ALA A 198 3.46 -0.39 47.72
C ALA A 198 3.16 1.04 48.19
N TRP A 199 3.29 2.02 47.27
CA TRP A 199 2.99 3.43 47.60
C TRP A 199 1.50 3.61 47.92
N ARG A 200 0.59 2.99 47.17
CA ARG A 200 -0.86 3.12 47.37
C ARG A 200 -1.31 2.48 48.70
N LYS A 201 -0.59 1.48 49.19
CA LYS A 201 -0.88 0.78 50.45
C LYS A 201 -0.08 1.36 51.64
N ALA A 202 0.86 2.26 51.39
CA ALA A 202 1.78 2.77 52.42
C ALA A 202 1.06 3.68 53.43
N PRO A 203 1.43 3.59 54.72
CA PRO A 203 0.98 4.58 55.70
C PRO A 203 1.61 5.96 55.43
N ASN A 204 0.95 7.04 55.85
CA ASN A 204 1.35 8.42 55.57
C ASN A 204 2.79 8.72 55.99
N SER A 205 3.31 8.05 57.03
CA SER A 205 4.68 8.25 57.53
C SER A 205 5.77 7.82 56.56
N ARG A 206 5.46 6.81 55.69
CA ARG A 206 6.41 6.27 54.72
C ARG A 206 6.08 6.63 53.29
N ALA A 207 4.91 7.24 53.04
CA ALA A 207 4.38 7.50 51.69
C ALA A 207 5.33 8.34 50.85
N LYS A 208 5.95 9.38 51.40
CA LYS A 208 6.86 10.26 50.66
C LYS A 208 8.10 9.52 50.15
N LYS A 209 8.70 8.66 50.97
CA LYS A 209 9.89 7.88 50.58
C LYS A 209 9.57 6.87 49.51
N ILE A 210 8.45 6.15 49.67
CA ILE A 210 8.00 5.12 48.71
C ILE A 210 7.62 5.79 47.38
N LEU A 211 6.95 6.94 47.42
CA LEU A 211 6.61 7.72 46.23
C LEU A 211 7.88 8.19 45.50
N SER A 212 8.89 8.65 46.24
CA SER A 212 10.17 9.05 45.66
C SER A 212 10.86 7.89 44.97
N ASP A 213 10.86 6.70 45.59
CA ASP A 213 11.44 5.47 45.02
C ASP A 213 10.67 5.06 43.75
N PHE A 214 9.33 5.16 43.76
CA PHE A 214 8.49 4.90 42.61
C PHE A 214 8.81 5.85 41.46
N ASN A 215 8.91 7.15 41.74
CA ASN A 215 9.20 8.17 40.71
C ASN A 215 10.56 7.93 40.07
N LYS A 216 11.58 7.58 40.88
CA LYS A 216 12.94 7.27 40.37
C LYS A 216 12.92 6.04 39.46
N GLY A 217 12.23 4.98 39.88
CA GLY A 217 12.07 3.75 39.08
C GLY A 217 11.34 4.01 37.78
N ASN A 218 10.29 4.81 37.82
CA ASN A 218 9.50 5.18 36.66
C ASN A 218 10.33 6.00 35.64
N GLU A 219 11.10 6.96 36.12
CA GLU A 219 12.01 7.78 35.30
C GLU A 219 13.07 6.90 34.62
N LYS A 220 13.64 5.95 35.36
CA LYS A 220 14.62 4.99 34.84
C LYS A 220 14.00 4.14 33.71
N LEU A 221 12.77 3.66 33.93
CA LEU A 221 12.03 2.87 32.95
C LEU A 221 11.77 3.68 31.65
N GLN A 222 11.36 4.93 31.82
CA GLN A 222 11.01 5.82 30.69
C GLN A 222 12.21 6.04 29.75
N LYS A 223 13.42 6.03 30.26
CA LYS A 223 14.65 6.24 29.45
C LYS A 223 14.85 5.14 28.41
N ASN A 224 14.26 3.97 28.62
CA ASN A 224 14.37 2.84 27.69
C ASN A 224 13.45 2.98 26.48
N PHE A 225 12.37 3.76 26.57
CA PHE A 225 11.34 3.82 25.50
C PHE A 225 11.88 4.39 24.19
N SER A 226 12.76 5.39 24.26
CA SER A 226 13.38 5.98 23.06
C SER A 226 14.28 5.00 22.32
N LYS A 227 14.81 4.00 23.02
CA LYS A 227 15.71 2.98 22.44
C LYS A 227 14.99 2.00 21.52
N PHE A 228 13.65 1.89 21.62
CA PHE A 228 12.84 1.06 20.71
C PHE A 228 12.80 1.66 19.30
N LEU A 229 13.02 2.95 19.17
CA LEU A 229 13.03 3.70 17.91
C LEU A 229 11.72 3.55 17.13
N PHE A 230 10.61 3.59 17.84
CA PHE A 230 9.28 3.57 17.24
C PHE A 230 8.93 4.94 16.66
N LYS A 231 8.16 4.96 15.59
CA LYS A 231 7.68 6.19 14.94
C LYS A 231 6.76 6.96 15.89
N GLN A 232 6.76 8.29 15.77
CA GLN A 232 5.91 9.18 16.56
C GLN A 232 4.42 8.78 16.45
N LYS A 233 3.97 8.44 15.25
CA LYS A 233 2.59 7.99 14.99
C LYS A 233 2.23 6.76 15.81
N VAL A 234 3.16 5.81 15.93
CA VAL A 234 2.98 4.57 16.70
C VAL A 234 2.81 4.90 18.19
N ILE A 235 3.64 5.82 18.70
CA ILE A 235 3.55 6.26 20.10
C ILE A 235 2.22 6.98 20.32
N GLU A 236 1.79 7.82 19.39
CA GLU A 236 0.51 8.54 19.47
C GLU A 236 -0.70 7.58 19.47
N GLU A 237 -0.58 6.44 18.78
CA GLU A 237 -1.63 5.38 18.78
C GLU A 237 -1.81 4.77 20.18
N MET A 238 -0.77 4.80 21.01
CA MET A 238 -0.87 4.38 22.42
C MET A 238 -1.81 5.30 23.20
N GLY A 239 -2.06 6.50 22.71
CA GLY A 239 -3.06 7.43 23.25
C GLY A 239 -4.49 6.89 23.18
N LEU A 240 -4.77 5.94 22.29
CA LEU A 240 -6.08 5.27 22.22
C LEU A 240 -6.35 4.47 23.50
N VAL A 241 -5.29 3.87 24.07
CA VAL A 241 -5.38 3.16 25.34
C VAL A 241 -5.73 4.17 26.46
N ALA A 242 -5.11 5.37 26.44
CA ALA A 242 -5.42 6.43 27.39
C ALA A 242 -6.88 6.87 27.29
N ASP A 243 -7.41 7.00 26.07
CA ASP A 243 -8.83 7.34 25.82
C ASP A 243 -9.76 6.27 26.41
N ASN A 244 -9.45 4.99 26.18
CA ASN A 244 -10.24 3.86 26.67
C ASN A 244 -10.26 3.81 28.20
N ILE A 245 -9.13 4.03 28.83
CA ILE A 245 -9.00 4.08 30.29
C ILE A 245 -9.80 5.24 30.86
N HIS A 246 -9.72 6.42 30.22
CA HIS A 246 -10.47 7.60 30.61
C HIS A 246 -11.98 7.31 30.58
N ASP A 247 -12.49 6.70 29.51
CA ASP A 247 -13.90 6.37 29.36
C ASP A 247 -14.35 5.35 30.40
N LYS A 248 -13.53 4.33 30.67
CA LYS A 248 -13.81 3.30 31.68
C LYS A 248 -13.85 3.92 33.08
N MET A 249 -12.91 4.84 33.39
CA MET A 249 -12.91 5.56 34.67
C MET A 249 -14.17 6.40 34.85
N GLN A 250 -14.59 7.12 33.80
CA GLN A 250 -15.80 7.95 33.83
C GLN A 250 -17.03 7.07 34.07
N GLN A 251 -17.15 5.93 33.40
CA GLN A 251 -18.26 4.99 33.59
C GLN A 251 -18.26 4.43 35.03
N THR A 252 -17.09 4.11 35.54
CA THR A 252 -16.93 3.59 36.92
C THR A 252 -17.34 4.65 37.95
N PHE A 253 -16.96 5.92 37.74
CA PHE A 253 -17.36 7.02 38.63
C PHE A 253 -18.88 7.21 38.64
N LEU A 254 -19.53 7.14 37.49
CA LEU A 254 -21.00 7.23 37.37
C LEU A 254 -21.69 6.08 38.08
N SER A 255 -21.17 4.87 37.91
CA SER A 255 -21.69 3.64 38.58
C SER A 255 -21.56 3.75 40.11
N LEU A 256 -20.38 4.22 40.57
CA LEU A 256 -20.14 4.41 42.02
C LEU A 256 -21.07 5.45 42.60
N GLU A 257 -21.30 6.57 41.91
CA GLU A 257 -22.21 7.62 42.34
C GLU A 257 -23.62 7.09 42.49
N LYS A 258 -24.12 6.32 41.50
CA LYS A 258 -25.44 5.69 41.53
C LYS A 258 -25.60 4.71 42.70
N LEU A 259 -24.56 3.88 42.90
CA LEU A 259 -24.58 2.85 43.96
C LEU A 259 -24.52 3.48 45.35
N ARG A 260 -23.78 4.59 45.52
CA ARG A 260 -23.69 5.33 46.81
C ARG A 260 -25.00 6.01 47.16
N LYS A 261 -25.80 6.41 46.17
CA LYS A 261 -27.11 7.05 46.34
C LYS A 261 -28.23 6.01 46.56
N ALA A 262 -28.00 4.75 46.19
CA ALA A 262 -28.97 3.66 46.32
C ALA A 262 -29.15 3.26 47.79
N PRO A 263 -30.34 2.70 48.18
CA PRO A 263 -30.53 2.18 49.53
C PRO A 263 -29.53 1.06 49.84
N LYS A 264 -28.98 1.08 51.05
CA LYS A 264 -27.98 0.12 51.49
C LYS A 264 -28.55 -1.30 51.56
N SER A 265 -27.86 -2.25 50.95
CA SER A 265 -28.16 -3.68 50.98
C SER A 265 -26.84 -4.44 50.76
N SER A 266 -26.83 -5.75 51.11
CA SER A 266 -25.63 -6.57 50.88
C SER A 266 -25.27 -6.67 49.42
N GLN A 267 -26.26 -6.68 48.53
CA GLN A 267 -26.07 -6.68 47.07
C GLN A 267 -25.41 -5.40 46.58
N ILE A 268 -25.84 -4.23 47.07
CA ILE A 268 -25.29 -2.92 46.76
C ILE A 268 -23.82 -2.81 47.26
N ASP A 269 -23.54 -3.34 48.48
CA ASP A 269 -22.17 -3.36 49.03
C ASP A 269 -21.22 -4.19 48.18
N MET A 270 -21.70 -5.35 47.66
CA MET A 270 -20.91 -6.21 46.77
C MET A 270 -20.64 -5.53 45.45
N MET A 271 -21.63 -4.82 44.90
CA MET A 271 -21.49 -4.05 43.64
C MET A 271 -20.51 -2.87 43.80
N LEU A 272 -20.55 -2.19 44.95
CA LEU A 272 -19.61 -1.10 45.30
C LEU A 272 -18.18 -1.62 45.36
N GLN A 273 -17.96 -2.77 46.04
CA GLN A 273 -16.65 -3.39 46.13
C GLN A 273 -16.11 -3.77 44.75
N ALA A 274 -16.96 -4.31 43.89
CA ALA A 274 -16.60 -4.70 42.53
C ALA A 274 -16.20 -3.49 41.71
N GLU A 275 -16.95 -2.37 41.77
CA GLU A 275 -16.65 -1.15 41.05
C GLU A 275 -15.39 -0.46 41.59
N GLU A 276 -15.18 -0.44 42.89
CA GLU A 276 -13.97 0.08 43.54
C GLU A 276 -12.74 -0.74 43.12
N GLY A 277 -12.90 -2.02 43.04
CA GLY A 277 -11.87 -2.91 42.49
C GLY A 277 -11.46 -2.55 41.06
N UNK A 278 -12.35 -2.31 40.29
CA UNK A 278 -12.16 -1.89 39.03
C UNK A 278 -11.40 -0.70 38.91
N LEU A 279 -11.87 0.18 39.66
CA LEU A 279 -11.15 1.46 39.65
C LEU A 279 -9.68 1.31 40.10
N THR A 280 -9.48 0.53 41.14
CA THR A 280 -8.11 0.24 41.66
C THR A 280 -7.25 -0.44 40.58
N ALA A 281 -7.83 -1.36 39.81
CA ALA A 281 -7.14 -2.04 38.70
C ALA A 281 -6.77 -1.06 37.59
N LEU A 282 -7.67 -0.13 37.24
CA LEU A 282 -7.40 0.91 36.25
C LEU A 282 -6.29 1.86 36.72
N GLU A 283 -6.33 2.25 37.99
CA GLU A 283 -5.28 3.09 38.60
C GLU A 283 -3.90 2.41 38.57
N ALA A 284 -3.86 1.10 38.87
CA ALA A 284 -2.63 0.31 38.80
C ALA A 284 -2.09 0.19 37.39
N PHE A 285 -3.00 0.07 36.40
CA PHE A 285 -2.64 -0.04 34.98
C PHE A 285 -1.97 1.22 34.46
N VAL A 286 -2.49 2.41 34.85
CA VAL A 286 -1.92 3.71 34.44
C VAL A 286 -0.87 4.22 35.43
N ARG A 287 -0.74 3.60 36.60
CA ARG A 287 0.18 4.00 37.69
C ARG A 287 -0.07 5.43 38.16
N LYS A 288 -1.35 5.81 38.26
CA LYS A 288 -1.77 7.11 38.78
C LYS A 288 -3.09 6.96 39.54
N PRO A 289 -3.28 7.67 40.65
CA PRO A 289 -4.61 7.81 41.23
C PRO A 289 -5.58 8.35 40.18
N ALA A 290 -6.85 7.94 40.21
CA ALA A 290 -7.83 8.29 39.19
C ALA A 290 -7.95 9.81 38.97
N GLU A 291 -7.96 10.60 40.04
CA GLU A 291 -8.04 12.06 39.96
C GLU A 291 -6.83 12.66 39.23
N ASP A 292 -5.63 12.17 39.55
CA ASP A 292 -4.38 12.59 38.91
C ASP A 292 -4.37 12.18 37.44
N TYR A 293 -4.88 10.99 37.14
CA TYR A 293 -4.97 10.50 35.74
C TYR A 293 -5.91 11.37 34.91
N LEU A 294 -7.04 11.79 35.47
CA LEU A 294 -8.00 12.67 34.75
C LEU A 294 -7.34 14.00 34.41
N ASP A 295 -6.55 14.57 35.32
CA ASP A 295 -5.79 15.80 35.08
C ASP A 295 -4.72 15.60 34.01
N THR A 296 -4.00 14.48 34.08
CA THR A 296 -2.96 14.10 33.10
C THR A 296 -3.59 13.88 31.71
N TYR A 297 -4.76 13.25 31.67
CA TYR A 297 -5.50 13.01 30.43
C TYR A 297 -5.94 14.34 29.77
N LYS A 298 -6.40 15.31 30.56
CA LYS A 298 -6.75 16.65 30.05
C LYS A 298 -5.52 17.32 29.43
N GLU A 299 -4.37 17.22 30.09
CA GLU A 299 -3.09 17.76 29.60
C GLU A 299 -2.69 17.06 28.29
N LEU A 300 -2.82 15.73 28.23
CA LEU A 300 -2.55 14.94 27.02
C LEU A 300 -3.41 15.39 25.86
N GLN A 301 -4.72 15.55 26.09
CA GLN A 301 -5.69 16.02 25.08
C GLN A 301 -5.34 17.42 24.61
N HIS A 302 -4.96 18.31 25.52
CA HIS A 302 -4.55 19.69 25.20
C HIS A 302 -3.39 19.70 24.20
N PHE A 303 -2.32 18.97 24.49
CA PHE A 303 -1.13 18.93 23.63
C PHE A 303 -1.40 18.18 22.32
N ALA A 304 -2.21 17.13 22.34
CA ALA A 304 -2.63 16.41 21.11
C ALA A 304 -3.40 17.34 20.17
N ARG A 305 -4.33 18.13 20.70
CA ARG A 305 -5.07 19.13 19.93
C ARG A 305 -4.18 20.23 19.39
N LYS A 306 -3.22 20.68 20.19
CA LYS A 306 -2.25 21.72 19.83
C LYS A 306 -1.39 21.25 18.64
N ALA A 307 -0.91 20.01 18.70
CA ALA A 307 -0.13 19.39 17.61
C ALA A 307 -0.98 19.29 16.34
N HIS A 308 -2.20 18.81 16.47
CA HIS A 308 -3.14 18.65 15.35
C HIS A 308 -3.47 19.99 14.70
N GLN A 309 -3.75 21.00 15.51
CA GLN A 309 -4.06 22.35 15.03
C GLN A 309 -2.89 22.96 14.24
N ALA A 310 -1.67 22.81 14.75
CA ALA A 310 -0.47 23.32 14.06
C ALA A 310 -0.24 22.59 12.75
N LYS A 311 -0.42 21.27 12.71
CA LYS A 311 -0.33 20.47 11.48
C LYS A 311 -1.38 20.91 10.47
N THR A 312 -2.61 21.15 10.92
CA THR A 312 -3.72 21.59 10.08
C THR A 312 -3.41 22.96 9.46
N GLU A 313 -2.87 23.90 10.22
CA GLU A 313 -2.45 25.22 9.71
C GLU A 313 -1.42 25.09 8.59
N MET A 314 -0.43 24.21 8.78
CA MET A 314 0.62 23.95 7.79
C MET A 314 0.03 23.36 6.52
N ILE A 315 -0.85 22.37 6.65
CA ILE A 315 -1.52 21.71 5.51
C ILE A 315 -2.39 22.71 4.75
N GLU A 316 -3.25 23.46 5.44
CA GLU A 316 -4.18 24.42 4.82
C GLU A 316 -3.44 25.50 4.03
N ALA A 317 -2.33 26.00 4.56
CA ALA A 317 -1.53 27.04 3.91
C ALA A 317 -0.84 26.53 2.64
N ASN A 318 -0.72 25.21 2.46
CA ASN A 318 -0.02 24.61 1.32
C ASN A 318 -0.94 23.81 0.38
N LEU A 319 -2.27 23.91 0.53
CA LEU A 319 -3.23 23.24 -0.36
C LEU A 319 -3.12 23.76 -1.80
N ARG A 320 -2.78 25.02 -2.00
CA ARG A 320 -2.56 25.62 -3.33
C ARG A 320 -1.42 24.91 -4.06
N LEU A 321 -0.37 24.54 -3.33
CA LEU A 321 0.77 23.82 -3.90
C LEU A 321 0.33 22.47 -4.46
N VAL A 322 -0.54 21.74 -3.76
CA VAL A 322 -1.09 20.47 -4.22
C VAL A 322 -1.81 20.66 -5.55
N ILE A 323 -2.65 21.70 -5.66
CA ILE A 323 -3.44 21.96 -6.87
C ILE A 323 -2.52 22.30 -8.04
N SER A 324 -1.48 23.12 -7.82
CA SER A 324 -0.53 23.51 -8.86
C SER A 324 0.21 22.31 -9.43
N ILE A 325 0.48 21.31 -8.61
CA ILE A 325 1.14 20.06 -9.03
C ILE A 325 0.12 19.13 -9.70
N ALA A 326 -1.06 18.95 -9.11
CA ALA A 326 -2.10 18.06 -9.61
C ALA A 326 -2.59 18.43 -11.01
N LYS A 327 -2.61 19.72 -11.34
CA LYS A 327 -3.00 20.23 -12.67
C LYS A 327 -2.20 19.57 -13.80
N LYS A 328 -0.95 19.21 -13.54
CA LYS A 328 -0.05 18.65 -14.55
C LYS A 328 -0.32 17.17 -14.82
N TYR A 329 -1.11 16.52 -14.00
CA TYR A 329 -1.39 15.08 -14.07
C TYR A 329 -2.83 14.77 -14.52
N THR A 330 -3.58 15.77 -14.93
CA THR A 330 -4.93 15.59 -15.47
C THR A 330 -4.89 14.81 -16.80
N ASN A 331 -5.99 14.13 -17.11
CA ASN A 331 -6.17 13.35 -18.35
C ASN A 331 -5.24 12.12 -18.42
N ARG A 332 -4.88 11.57 -17.26
CA ARG A 332 -4.07 10.36 -17.17
C ARG A 332 -4.78 9.20 -16.49
N GLY A 333 -6.11 9.27 -16.38
CA GLY A 333 -6.94 8.17 -15.87
C GLY A 333 -7.55 8.39 -14.49
N LEU A 334 -7.20 9.48 -13.81
CA LEU A 334 -7.82 9.85 -12.52
C LEU A 334 -8.45 11.24 -12.66
N SER A 335 -9.58 11.45 -11.98
CA SER A 335 -10.24 12.74 -11.94
C SER A 335 -9.36 13.75 -11.20
N PHE A 336 -9.54 15.04 -11.49
CA PHE A 336 -8.79 16.13 -10.85
C PHE A 336 -8.96 16.09 -9.33
N LEU A 337 -10.20 15.86 -8.84
CA LEU A 337 -10.46 15.75 -7.40
C LEU A 337 -9.71 14.58 -6.76
N ASP A 338 -9.64 13.44 -7.44
CA ASP A 338 -8.88 12.28 -6.96
C ASP A 338 -7.38 12.60 -6.87
N LEU A 339 -6.85 13.31 -7.87
CA LEU A 339 -5.45 13.75 -7.89
C LEU A 339 -5.16 14.69 -6.70
N ILE A 340 -6.08 15.63 -6.44
CA ILE A 340 -5.98 16.57 -5.30
C ILE A 340 -5.97 15.78 -3.99
N GLN A 341 -6.88 14.80 -3.82
CA GLN A 341 -6.97 14.00 -2.61
C GLN A 341 -5.68 13.21 -2.36
N GLU A 342 -5.15 12.59 -3.40
CA GLU A 342 -3.90 11.84 -3.30
C GLU A 342 -2.71 12.77 -3.04
N GLY A 343 -2.70 13.93 -3.66
CA GLY A 343 -1.70 14.96 -3.43
C GLY A 343 -1.75 15.47 -1.99
N ASN A 344 -2.94 15.65 -1.44
CA ASN A 344 -3.15 16.07 -0.04
C ASN A 344 -2.58 15.02 0.92
N MET A 345 -2.72 13.72 0.61
CA MET A 345 -2.10 12.65 1.39
C MET A 345 -0.57 12.78 1.40
N GLY A 346 0.00 13.11 0.24
CA GLY A 346 1.44 13.38 0.12
C GLY A 346 1.86 14.59 0.94
N LEU A 347 1.07 15.66 0.89
CA LEU A 347 1.31 16.88 1.69
C LEU A 347 1.29 16.56 3.20
N MET A 348 0.35 15.74 3.65
CA MET A 348 0.26 15.33 5.06
C MET A 348 1.52 14.58 5.50
N LYS A 349 2.04 13.70 4.65
CA LYS A 349 3.31 12.99 4.92
C LYS A 349 4.49 13.96 4.99
N ALA A 350 4.50 14.96 4.12
CA ALA A 350 5.54 15.99 4.11
C ALA A 350 5.55 16.78 5.42
N VAL A 351 4.36 17.13 5.94
CA VAL A 351 4.23 17.85 7.22
C VAL A 351 4.77 16.99 8.37
N GLU A 352 4.46 15.71 8.36
CA GLU A 352 4.93 14.77 9.40
C GLU A 352 6.45 14.62 9.42
N LYS A 353 7.10 14.74 8.26
CA LYS A 353 8.54 14.41 8.12
C LYS A 353 9.46 15.63 7.99
N PHE A 354 8.74 16.85 7.90
CA PHE A 354 9.51 18.06 7.64
C PHE A 354 10.34 18.51 8.83
N UNK A 355 11.89 18.65 8.72
CA UNK A 355 12.62 18.94 9.49
C UNK A 355 12.96 20.16 9.26
N TYR A 356 12.67 21.12 9.83
CA TYR A 356 12.95 22.55 9.61
C TYR A 356 14.43 22.93 9.84
N ARG A 357 15.09 22.15 10.65
CA ARG A 357 16.51 22.35 11.01
C ARG A 357 17.43 22.22 9.80
N ARG A 358 16.96 21.57 8.72
CA ARG A 358 17.76 21.35 7.53
C ARG A 358 17.82 22.56 6.58
N GLY A 359 17.06 23.60 6.86
CA GLY A 359 17.14 24.88 6.20
C GLY A 359 16.43 25.04 4.86
N TYR A 360 15.76 24.00 4.36
CA TYR A 360 15.00 24.05 3.11
C TYR A 360 13.62 24.65 3.35
N LYS A 361 13.08 25.31 2.33
CA LYS A 361 11.67 25.71 2.33
C LYS A 361 10.79 24.47 2.37
N PHE A 362 9.69 24.55 3.10
CA PHE A 362 8.73 23.45 3.16
C PHE A 362 8.19 23.09 1.77
N SER A 363 7.91 24.07 0.92
CA SER A 363 7.37 23.85 -0.44
C SER A 363 8.28 22.95 -1.28
N THR A 364 9.60 23.10 -1.17
CA THR A 364 10.58 22.28 -1.90
C THR A 364 10.47 20.81 -1.49
N TYR A 365 10.39 20.57 -0.18
CA TYR A 365 10.27 19.24 0.39
C TYR A 365 8.89 18.63 0.07
N ALA A 366 7.84 19.41 0.27
CA ALA A 366 6.45 18.97 0.07
C ALA A 366 6.16 18.61 -1.39
N THR A 367 6.72 19.37 -2.33
CA THR A 367 6.53 19.12 -3.78
C THR A 367 6.91 17.68 -4.13
N TRP A 368 8.00 17.20 -3.57
CA TRP A 368 8.45 15.84 -3.81
C TRP A 368 7.43 14.80 -3.30
N TRP A 369 6.95 14.99 -2.06
CA TRP A 369 5.97 14.06 -1.47
C TRP A 369 4.62 14.10 -2.18
N ILE A 370 4.17 15.27 -2.58
CA ILE A 370 2.92 15.46 -3.31
C ILE A 370 3.00 14.73 -4.67
N ARG A 371 4.08 14.96 -5.39
CA ARG A 371 4.32 14.33 -6.69
C ARG A 371 4.39 12.80 -6.57
N GLN A 372 5.11 12.32 -5.57
CA GLN A 372 5.24 10.89 -5.31
C GLN A 372 3.87 10.25 -5.06
N ALA A 373 3.03 10.89 -4.25
CA ALA A 373 1.68 10.41 -3.94
C ALA A 373 0.80 10.38 -5.20
N ILE A 374 0.83 11.44 -6.00
CA ILE A 374 0.04 11.55 -7.23
C ILE A 374 0.48 10.52 -8.27
N THR A 375 1.78 10.42 -8.55
CA THR A 375 2.30 9.49 -9.57
C THR A 375 2.05 8.05 -9.16
N ARG A 376 2.20 7.73 -7.87
CA ARG A 376 1.93 6.39 -7.37
C ARG A 376 0.44 6.04 -7.48
N SER A 377 -0.45 6.98 -7.17
CA SER A 377 -1.91 6.75 -7.28
C SER A 377 -2.32 6.54 -8.74
N ILE A 378 -1.72 7.26 -9.68
CA ILE A 378 -1.95 7.06 -11.12
C ILE A 378 -1.50 5.64 -11.51
N ALA A 379 -0.30 5.23 -11.08
CA ALA A 379 0.23 3.89 -11.37
C ALA A 379 -0.68 2.79 -10.83
N ASP A 380 -1.24 2.97 -9.63
CA ASP A 380 -2.05 1.94 -8.96
C ASP A 380 -3.51 1.94 -9.39
N GLN A 381 -4.10 3.07 -9.82
CA GLN A 381 -5.54 3.23 -9.94
C GLN A 381 -6.05 3.70 -11.31
N ALA A 382 -5.17 4.21 -12.18
CA ALA A 382 -5.59 4.88 -13.43
C ALA A 382 -6.06 3.90 -14.51
N ARG A 383 -5.63 2.66 -14.46
CA ARG A 383 -5.93 1.66 -15.50
C ARG A 383 -7.05 0.73 -15.05
N THR A 384 -7.94 0.41 -15.97
CA THR A 384 -9.02 -0.57 -15.79
C THR A 384 -8.43 -1.92 -15.34
N ILE A 385 -7.38 -2.37 -16.02
CA ILE A 385 -6.61 -3.55 -15.65
C ILE A 385 -5.31 -3.04 -15.02
N ARG A 386 -5.17 -3.26 -13.71
CA ARG A 386 -4.03 -2.75 -12.95
C ARG A 386 -2.73 -3.42 -13.40
N ILE A 387 -1.70 -2.59 -13.59
CA ILE A 387 -0.35 -3.04 -13.94
C ILE A 387 0.57 -2.72 -12.74
N PRO A 388 1.45 -3.65 -12.32
CA PRO A 388 2.39 -3.36 -11.22
C PRO A 388 3.25 -2.13 -11.51
N VAL A 389 3.64 -1.42 -10.45
CA VAL A 389 4.38 -0.15 -10.55
C VAL A 389 5.68 -0.33 -11.34
N HIS A 390 6.42 -1.41 -11.11
CA HIS A 390 7.69 -1.66 -11.81
C HIS A 390 7.48 -1.84 -13.32
N MET A 391 6.35 -2.40 -13.73
CA MET A 391 6.02 -2.55 -15.15
C MET A 391 5.60 -1.22 -15.78
N ILE A 392 4.92 -0.34 -15.01
CA ILE A 392 4.56 1.01 -15.48
C ILE A 392 5.83 1.82 -15.72
N GLU A 393 6.84 1.69 -14.88
CA GLU A 393 8.15 2.34 -15.06
C GLU A 393 8.80 1.87 -16.37
N THR A 394 8.74 0.58 -16.63
CA THR A 394 9.27 -0.03 -17.87
C THR A 394 8.52 0.49 -19.09
N ILE A 395 7.19 0.56 -19.03
CA ILE A 395 6.32 1.09 -20.10
C ILE A 395 6.68 2.56 -20.37
N ASN A 396 6.82 3.37 -19.33
CA ASN A 396 7.16 4.79 -19.45
C ASN A 396 8.54 4.98 -20.10
N LYS A 397 9.50 4.14 -19.75
CA LYS A 397 10.83 4.13 -20.34
C LYS A 397 10.77 3.79 -21.83
N LEU A 398 9.99 2.77 -22.18
CA LEU A 398 9.77 2.36 -23.58
C LEU A 398 9.13 3.49 -24.38
N MET A 399 8.12 4.17 -23.83
CA MET A 399 7.43 5.29 -24.49
C MET A 399 8.40 6.46 -24.74
N ARG A 400 9.29 6.75 -23.79
CA ARG A 400 10.32 7.79 -23.96
C ARG A 400 11.27 7.44 -25.08
N VAL A 401 11.76 6.20 -25.12
CA VAL A 401 12.68 5.71 -26.18
C VAL A 401 11.98 5.76 -27.54
N GLN A 402 10.72 5.34 -27.60
CA GLN A 402 9.91 5.37 -28.83
C GLN A 402 9.78 6.80 -29.35
N LYS A 403 9.48 7.75 -28.47
CA LYS A 403 9.37 9.17 -28.80
C LYS A 403 10.70 9.73 -29.31
N GLN A 404 11.80 9.38 -28.65
CA GLN A 404 13.17 9.79 -29.04
C GLN A 404 13.50 9.29 -30.44
N LEU A 405 13.18 8.03 -30.75
CA LEU A 405 13.45 7.41 -32.05
C LEU A 405 12.57 8.01 -33.15
N VAL A 406 11.34 8.40 -32.84
CA VAL A 406 10.45 9.12 -33.78
C VAL A 406 11.09 10.44 -34.18
N GLN A 407 11.69 11.16 -33.23
CA GLN A 407 12.40 12.44 -33.50
C GLN A 407 13.64 12.22 -34.36
N GLU A 408 14.39 11.14 -34.16
CA GLU A 408 15.58 10.82 -34.92
C GLU A 408 15.28 10.35 -36.33
N TYR A 409 14.29 9.46 -36.52
CA TYR A 409 14.02 8.81 -37.79
C TYR A 409 12.90 9.47 -38.60
N GLY A 410 12.04 10.29 -37.98
CA GLY A 410 10.90 10.92 -38.64
C GLY A 410 9.77 9.95 -38.92
N ARG A 411 9.80 8.75 -38.35
CA ARG A 411 8.79 7.69 -38.47
C ARG A 411 8.72 6.89 -37.17
N GLU A 412 7.68 6.09 -37.03
CA GLU A 412 7.55 5.21 -35.87
C GLU A 412 8.67 4.17 -35.85
N ALA A 413 9.23 3.96 -34.67
CA ALA A 413 10.30 2.98 -34.45
C ALA A 413 9.73 1.55 -34.49
N THR A 414 10.50 0.64 -35.08
CA THR A 414 10.17 -0.80 -35.04
C THR A 414 10.52 -1.36 -33.66
N PRO A 415 9.90 -2.47 -33.24
CA PRO A 415 10.29 -3.12 -31.98
C PRO A 415 11.79 -3.47 -31.92
N GLU A 416 12.39 -3.82 -33.06
CA GLU A 416 13.82 -4.15 -33.16
C GLU A 416 14.71 -2.94 -32.83
N GLU A 417 14.33 -1.74 -33.33
CA GLU A 417 15.04 -0.49 -33.06
C GLU A 417 14.91 -0.10 -31.59
N ILE A 418 13.73 -0.27 -31.00
CA ILE A 418 13.48 0.01 -29.58
C ILE A 418 14.32 -0.95 -28.70
N ALA A 419 14.35 -2.23 -29.07
CA ALA A 419 15.10 -3.27 -28.36
C ALA A 419 16.60 -2.93 -28.30
N GLU A 420 17.15 -2.47 -29.41
CA GLU A 420 18.56 -2.06 -29.53
C GLU A 420 18.86 -0.89 -28.62
N GLU A 421 18.00 0.13 -28.61
CA GLU A 421 18.17 1.34 -27.80
C GLU A 421 18.01 1.06 -26.29
N MET A 422 17.06 0.17 -25.93
CA MET A 422 16.80 -0.18 -24.54
C MET A 422 17.72 -1.29 -24.00
N GLU A 423 18.46 -1.97 -24.89
CA GLU A 423 19.36 -3.08 -24.55
C GLU A 423 18.59 -4.27 -23.93
N ILE A 424 17.42 -4.57 -24.47
CA ILE A 424 16.59 -5.73 -24.07
C ILE A 424 16.19 -6.53 -25.31
N GLU A 425 15.66 -7.73 -25.11
CA GLU A 425 15.24 -8.61 -26.20
C GLU A 425 14.00 -8.05 -26.92
N VAL A 426 13.91 -8.30 -28.23
CA VAL A 426 12.81 -7.85 -29.09
C VAL A 426 11.47 -8.41 -28.61
N ASP A 427 11.43 -9.67 -28.22
CA ASP A 427 10.19 -10.31 -27.73
C ASP A 427 9.68 -9.64 -26.47
N ARG A 428 10.59 -9.20 -25.60
CA ARG A 428 10.24 -8.44 -24.40
C ARG A 428 9.65 -7.06 -24.76
N VAL A 429 10.21 -6.37 -25.76
CA VAL A 429 9.67 -5.10 -26.24
C VAL A 429 8.25 -5.29 -26.75
N ARG A 430 8.00 -6.32 -27.55
CA ARG A 430 6.66 -6.63 -28.07
C ARG A 430 5.66 -6.91 -26.94
N ALA A 431 6.09 -7.67 -25.92
CA ALA A 431 5.27 -7.97 -24.73
C ALA A 431 4.92 -6.70 -23.95
N ILE A 432 5.88 -5.80 -23.77
CA ILE A 432 5.69 -4.52 -23.06
C ILE A 432 4.71 -3.62 -23.86
N MET A 433 4.87 -3.54 -25.18
CA MET A 433 4.01 -2.75 -26.06
C MET A 433 2.56 -3.25 -26.00
N LYS A 434 2.37 -4.57 -25.97
CA LYS A 434 1.05 -5.19 -25.85
C LYS A 434 0.42 -4.89 -24.48
N MET A 435 1.21 -4.96 -23.42
CA MET A 435 0.79 -4.68 -22.04
C MET A 435 0.38 -3.21 -21.87
N ALA A 436 1.02 -2.30 -22.59
CA ALA A 436 0.78 -0.86 -22.51
C ALA A 436 -0.57 -0.43 -23.09
N GLN A 437 -1.22 -1.29 -23.88
CA GLN A 437 -2.49 -0.96 -24.54
C GLN A 437 -3.62 -0.81 -23.52
N GLN A 438 -4.47 0.19 -23.75
CA GLN A 438 -5.66 0.45 -22.92
C GLN A 438 -6.85 -0.34 -23.47
N PRO A 439 -7.72 -0.87 -22.60
CA PRO A 439 -8.95 -1.51 -23.08
C PRO A 439 -9.89 -0.48 -23.69
N ILE A 440 -10.64 -0.92 -24.68
CA ILE A 440 -11.64 -0.12 -25.39
C ILE A 440 -13.02 -0.54 -24.89
N SER A 441 -13.91 0.43 -24.65
CA SER A 441 -15.27 0.15 -24.21
C SER A 441 -16.04 -0.60 -25.31
N LEU A 442 -16.72 -1.66 -24.92
CA LEU A 442 -17.61 -2.41 -25.83
C LEU A 442 -18.82 -1.57 -26.25
N GLN A 443 -19.17 -0.56 -25.47
CA GLN A 443 -20.29 0.34 -25.72
C GLN A 443 -19.89 1.56 -26.55
N ALA A 444 -18.62 1.68 -26.90
CA ALA A 444 -18.12 2.79 -27.72
C ALA A 444 -18.85 2.79 -29.09
N PRO A 445 -19.42 3.94 -29.51
CA PRO A 445 -20.11 4.00 -30.81
C PRO A 445 -19.12 3.85 -31.95
N VAL A 446 -19.56 3.17 -33.02
CA VAL A 446 -18.77 2.96 -34.23
C VAL A 446 -19.46 3.72 -35.36
N GLY A 447 -18.70 4.58 -36.04
CA GLY A 447 -19.22 5.40 -37.14
C GLY A 447 -20.06 6.56 -36.59
N ASP A 448 -20.85 7.15 -37.50
CA ASP A 448 -21.71 8.30 -37.19
C ASP A 448 -23.03 7.91 -36.52
N SER A 449 -23.35 6.61 -36.50
CA SER A 449 -24.59 6.08 -35.92
C SER A 449 -24.38 5.73 -34.43
N GLU A 450 -25.27 6.24 -33.58
CA GLU A 450 -25.29 5.94 -32.15
C GLU A 450 -25.85 4.55 -31.84
N ASP A 451 -26.48 3.91 -32.81
CA ASP A 451 -27.18 2.61 -32.67
C ASP A 451 -26.22 1.42 -32.70
N THR A 452 -25.02 1.59 -33.23
CA THR A 452 -24.03 0.50 -33.37
C THR A 452 -22.85 0.74 -32.45
N SER A 453 -22.56 -0.23 -31.61
CA SER A 453 -21.43 -0.18 -30.67
C SER A 453 -20.31 -1.13 -31.12
N PHE A 454 -19.11 -0.92 -30.61
CA PHE A 454 -17.94 -1.76 -30.91
C PHE A 454 -18.21 -3.23 -30.55
N GLY A 455 -18.96 -3.48 -29.49
CA GLY A 455 -19.30 -4.83 -29.02
C GLY A 455 -20.12 -5.63 -30.04
N ASP A 456 -20.88 -4.95 -30.92
CA ASP A 456 -21.70 -5.60 -31.94
C ASP A 456 -20.84 -6.26 -33.02
N PHE A 457 -19.58 -5.86 -33.16
CA PHE A 457 -18.64 -6.40 -34.16
C PHE A 457 -17.79 -7.54 -33.65
N ILE A 458 -17.86 -7.83 -32.34
CA ILE A 458 -17.04 -8.88 -31.75
C ILE A 458 -17.74 -10.23 -31.91
N GLU A 459 -17.05 -11.16 -32.57
CA GLU A 459 -17.52 -12.52 -32.82
C GLU A 459 -17.61 -13.32 -31.51
N ASP A 460 -18.69 -14.06 -31.33
CA ASP A 460 -18.84 -15.03 -30.24
C ASP A 460 -18.19 -16.34 -30.66
N LYS A 461 -16.95 -16.55 -30.23
CA LYS A 461 -16.15 -17.74 -30.55
C LYS A 461 -16.66 -19.00 -29.82
N SER A 462 -17.46 -18.84 -28.78
CA SER A 462 -18.05 -19.97 -28.03
C SER A 462 -19.31 -20.50 -28.73
N ALA A 463 -19.90 -19.74 -29.64
CA ALA A 463 -21.06 -20.18 -30.42
C ALA A 463 -20.65 -21.30 -31.35
N GLU A 464 -21.44 -22.35 -31.37
CA GLU A 464 -21.19 -23.54 -32.17
C GLU A 464 -21.55 -23.31 -33.65
N ASN A 465 -20.66 -23.73 -34.55
CA ASN A 465 -20.89 -23.70 -35.97
C ASN A 465 -21.96 -24.76 -36.31
N PRO A 466 -23.08 -24.37 -36.97
CA PRO A 466 -24.14 -25.34 -37.30
C PRO A 466 -23.64 -26.54 -38.13
N THR A 467 -22.71 -26.31 -39.06
CA THR A 467 -22.12 -27.38 -39.89
C THR A 467 -21.36 -28.37 -39.03
N ASP A 468 -20.54 -27.86 -38.10
CA ASP A 468 -19.75 -28.68 -37.18
C ASP A 468 -20.67 -29.46 -36.25
N MET A 469 -21.75 -28.87 -35.79
CA MET A 469 -22.74 -29.53 -34.92
C MET A 469 -23.49 -30.65 -35.68
N ALA A 470 -23.82 -30.42 -36.93
CA ALA A 470 -24.43 -31.46 -37.78
C ALA A 470 -23.47 -32.63 -38.00
N SER A 471 -22.19 -32.33 -38.26
CA SER A 471 -21.11 -33.35 -38.39
C SER A 471 -20.94 -34.13 -37.12
N TYR A 472 -20.96 -33.43 -35.96
CA TYR A 472 -20.83 -34.06 -34.64
C TYR A 472 -22.01 -34.99 -34.34
N SER A 473 -23.23 -34.57 -34.70
CA SER A 473 -24.46 -35.38 -34.55
C SER A 473 -24.37 -36.67 -35.39
N LEU A 474 -23.91 -36.55 -36.63
CA LEU A 474 -23.71 -37.69 -37.52
C LEU A 474 -22.62 -38.64 -36.99
N LEU A 475 -21.53 -38.07 -36.49
CA LEU A 475 -20.44 -38.84 -35.85
C LEU A 475 -20.98 -39.63 -34.65
N LYS A 476 -21.79 -38.98 -33.81
CA LYS A 476 -22.38 -39.58 -32.63
C LYS A 476 -23.26 -40.80 -33.01
N ASP A 477 -24.11 -40.65 -34.06
CA ASP A 477 -24.96 -41.72 -34.55
C ASP A 477 -24.14 -42.88 -35.12
N ARG A 478 -23.12 -42.57 -35.94
CA ARG A 478 -22.20 -43.57 -36.53
C ARG A 478 -21.41 -44.29 -35.44
N LEU A 479 -20.92 -43.55 -34.44
CA LEU A 479 -20.19 -44.09 -33.30
C LEU A 479 -21.09 -45.06 -32.50
N GLY A 480 -22.34 -44.68 -32.29
CA GLY A 480 -23.34 -45.54 -31.63
C GLY A 480 -23.51 -46.87 -32.37
N ASP A 481 -23.59 -46.82 -33.70
CA ASP A 481 -23.70 -48.01 -34.57
C ASP A 481 -22.45 -48.91 -34.45
N VAL A 482 -21.26 -48.27 -34.45
CA VAL A 482 -19.95 -49.00 -34.28
C VAL A 482 -19.87 -49.63 -32.92
N LEU A 483 -20.28 -48.92 -31.86
CA LEU A 483 -20.23 -49.42 -30.47
C LEU A 483 -21.16 -50.62 -30.26
N THR A 484 -22.24 -50.77 -31.04
CA THR A 484 -23.15 -51.94 -30.96
C THR A 484 -22.44 -53.23 -31.41
N SER A 485 -21.35 -53.14 -32.18
CA SER A 485 -20.55 -54.27 -32.61
C SER A 485 -19.61 -54.80 -31.50
N LEU A 486 -19.42 -54.01 -30.42
CA LEU A 486 -18.65 -54.43 -29.25
C LEU A 486 -19.55 -55.18 -28.27
N THR A 487 -18.91 -55.93 -27.32
CA THR A 487 -19.68 -56.56 -26.25
C THR A 487 -20.32 -55.46 -25.39
N GLU A 488 -21.43 -55.80 -24.74
CA GLU A 488 -22.17 -54.86 -23.91
C GLU A 488 -21.30 -54.21 -22.82
N ARG A 489 -20.45 -55.01 -22.22
CA ARG A 489 -19.52 -54.55 -21.16
C ARG A 489 -18.50 -53.54 -21.71
N GLU A 490 -17.90 -53.86 -22.86
CA GLU A 490 -16.94 -52.99 -23.54
C GLU A 490 -17.59 -51.66 -23.95
N ARG A 491 -18.81 -51.73 -24.51
CA ARG A 491 -19.58 -50.54 -24.90
C ARG A 491 -19.87 -49.64 -23.70
N LYS A 492 -20.34 -50.22 -22.58
CA LYS A 492 -20.69 -49.45 -21.39
C LYS A 492 -19.45 -48.81 -20.77
N VAL A 493 -18.31 -49.51 -20.74
CA VAL A 493 -17.05 -48.96 -20.23
C VAL A 493 -16.65 -47.72 -21.06
N LEU A 494 -16.69 -47.83 -22.39
CA LEU A 494 -16.33 -46.70 -23.26
C LEU A 494 -17.34 -45.54 -23.12
N GLU A 495 -18.65 -45.84 -23.02
CA GLU A 495 -19.68 -44.81 -22.84
C GLU A 495 -19.46 -44.02 -21.53
N LEU A 496 -19.12 -44.71 -20.43
CA LEU A 496 -18.92 -44.06 -19.15
C LEU A 496 -17.56 -43.35 -19.10
N ARG A 497 -16.54 -43.99 -19.63
CA ARG A 497 -15.16 -43.43 -19.60
C ARG A 497 -15.07 -42.12 -20.38
N PHE A 498 -15.70 -42.03 -21.54
CA PHE A 498 -15.61 -40.88 -22.45
C PHE A 498 -16.86 -39.99 -22.42
N GLY A 499 -17.86 -40.33 -21.62
CA GLY A 499 -19.08 -39.55 -21.47
C GLY A 499 -19.94 -39.51 -22.71
N LEU A 500 -20.01 -40.61 -23.46
CA LEU A 500 -20.72 -40.67 -24.76
C LEU A 500 -22.24 -40.62 -24.61
N SER A 501 -22.78 -41.07 -23.49
CA SER A 501 -24.24 -41.11 -23.28
C SER A 501 -24.75 -39.90 -22.51
N ASP A 502 -24.02 -39.42 -21.49
CA ASP A 502 -24.49 -38.34 -20.58
C ASP A 502 -23.63 -37.07 -20.64
N GLY A 503 -22.55 -37.09 -21.41
CA GLY A 503 -21.67 -35.93 -21.58
C GLY A 503 -20.61 -35.77 -20.48
N TYR A 504 -20.58 -36.65 -19.48
CA TYR A 504 -19.63 -36.59 -18.35
C TYR A 504 -18.62 -37.75 -18.45
N SER A 505 -17.36 -37.41 -18.72
CA SER A 505 -16.27 -38.39 -18.69
C SER A 505 -15.95 -38.79 -17.25
N ARG A 506 -15.57 -40.03 -17.06
CA ARG A 506 -15.29 -40.60 -15.73
C ARG A 506 -13.89 -41.18 -15.67
N THR A 507 -13.30 -41.19 -14.48
CA THR A 507 -12.00 -41.81 -14.24
C THR A 507 -12.14 -43.35 -14.24
N LEU A 508 -11.02 -44.05 -14.42
CA LEU A 508 -10.99 -45.50 -14.36
C LEU A 508 -11.53 -46.02 -13.03
N GLU A 509 -11.23 -45.33 -11.92
CA GLU A 509 -11.71 -45.69 -10.58
C GLU A 509 -13.23 -45.59 -10.48
N GLU A 510 -13.79 -44.52 -11.00
CA GLU A 510 -15.25 -44.24 -10.97
C GLU A 510 -16.01 -45.33 -11.76
N VAL A 511 -15.47 -45.68 -12.95
CA VAL A 511 -16.05 -46.72 -13.78
C VAL A 511 -15.90 -48.10 -13.09
N GLY A 512 -14.76 -48.33 -12.44
CA GLY A 512 -14.50 -49.55 -11.69
C GLY A 512 -15.49 -49.76 -10.55
N LYS A 513 -15.85 -48.67 -9.85
CA LYS A 513 -16.83 -48.70 -8.77
C LYS A 513 -18.22 -49.09 -9.28
N GLN A 514 -18.61 -48.54 -10.45
CA GLN A 514 -19.91 -48.87 -11.04
C GLN A 514 -20.03 -50.31 -11.47
N PHE A 515 -18.95 -50.89 -11.98
CA PHE A 515 -18.92 -52.29 -12.44
C PHE A 515 -18.45 -53.28 -11.36
N LYS A 516 -18.09 -52.74 -10.16
CA LYS A 516 -17.60 -53.55 -9.03
C LYS A 516 -16.36 -54.38 -9.37
N VAL A 517 -15.44 -53.74 -10.12
CA VAL A 517 -14.15 -54.36 -10.51
C VAL A 517 -13.03 -53.35 -10.23
N THR A 518 -11.79 -53.81 -10.36
CA THR A 518 -10.58 -53.01 -10.10
C THR A 518 -10.36 -51.99 -11.22
N ARG A 519 -9.64 -50.92 -10.91
CA ARG A 519 -9.19 -49.90 -11.88
C ARG A 519 -8.42 -50.55 -13.03
N GLU A 520 -7.55 -51.50 -12.70
CA GLU A 520 -6.72 -52.20 -13.69
C GLU A 520 -7.57 -53.04 -14.66
N ARG A 521 -8.62 -53.69 -14.15
CA ARG A 521 -9.56 -54.43 -15.01
C ARG A 521 -10.29 -53.52 -15.99
N ILE A 522 -10.72 -52.37 -15.54
CA ILE A 522 -11.37 -51.35 -16.41
C ILE A 522 -10.36 -50.85 -17.45
N ARG A 523 -9.10 -50.59 -17.06
CA ARG A 523 -8.02 -50.20 -18.00
C ARG A 523 -7.85 -51.26 -19.10
N GLN A 524 -7.85 -52.54 -18.72
CA GLN A 524 -7.72 -53.67 -19.64
C GLN A 524 -8.91 -53.75 -20.61
N ILE A 525 -10.13 -53.61 -20.08
CA ILE A 525 -11.37 -53.62 -20.89
C ILE A 525 -11.36 -52.45 -21.88
N GLU A 526 -11.01 -51.23 -21.39
CA GLU A 526 -10.89 -50.03 -22.22
C GLU A 526 -9.88 -50.23 -23.36
N ALA A 527 -8.69 -50.72 -23.03
CA ALA A 527 -7.60 -50.96 -24.01
C ALA A 527 -8.04 -51.99 -25.08
N LYS A 528 -8.71 -53.06 -24.67
CA LYS A 528 -9.21 -54.10 -25.58
C LYS A 528 -10.31 -53.54 -26.49
N ALA A 529 -11.24 -52.74 -25.91
CA ALA A 529 -12.34 -52.12 -26.66
C ALA A 529 -11.81 -51.13 -27.70
N LEU A 530 -10.82 -50.28 -27.31
CA LEU A 530 -10.19 -49.32 -28.21
C LEU A 530 -9.44 -50.01 -29.34
N ARG A 531 -8.77 -51.14 -29.06
CA ARG A 531 -8.07 -51.95 -30.04
C ARG A 531 -9.05 -52.52 -31.05
N LYS A 532 -10.23 -52.98 -30.59
CA LYS A 532 -11.31 -53.48 -31.47
C LYS A 532 -11.86 -52.34 -32.36
N MET A 533 -11.95 -51.13 -31.78
CA MET A 533 -12.44 -49.93 -32.54
C MET A 533 -11.48 -49.55 -33.66
N ARG A 534 -10.19 -49.86 -33.54
CA ARG A 534 -9.16 -49.60 -34.57
C ARG A 534 -9.18 -50.61 -35.72
N HIS A 535 -9.97 -51.68 -35.64
CA HIS A 535 -10.09 -52.63 -36.72
C HIS A 535 -10.56 -51.95 -38.01
N PRO A 536 -9.99 -52.27 -39.18
CA PRO A 536 -10.33 -51.59 -40.46
C PRO A 536 -11.81 -51.53 -40.80
N THR A 537 -12.60 -52.56 -40.47
CA THR A 537 -14.05 -52.56 -40.73
C THR A 537 -14.79 -51.51 -39.93
N ARG A 538 -14.36 -51.25 -38.70
CA ARG A 538 -14.98 -50.21 -37.84
C ARG A 538 -14.48 -48.83 -38.20
N ILE A 539 -13.18 -48.67 -38.52
CA ILE A 539 -12.59 -47.39 -38.94
C ILE A 539 -13.24 -46.90 -40.23
N ARG A 540 -13.59 -47.78 -41.17
CA ARG A 540 -14.26 -47.42 -42.42
C ARG A 540 -15.61 -46.74 -42.18
N GLN A 541 -16.35 -47.17 -41.17
CA GLN A 541 -17.62 -46.57 -40.79
C GLN A 541 -17.47 -45.15 -40.28
N LEU A 542 -16.28 -44.81 -39.73
CA LEU A 542 -15.94 -43.51 -39.18
C LEU A 542 -15.04 -42.68 -40.10
N SER A 543 -14.76 -43.16 -41.31
CA SER A 543 -13.74 -42.59 -42.22
C SER A 543 -14.00 -41.13 -42.60
N GLY A 544 -15.26 -40.69 -42.71
CA GLY A 544 -15.60 -39.31 -43.03
C GLY A 544 -15.35 -38.29 -41.92
N PHE A 545 -15.05 -38.74 -40.71
CA PHE A 545 -14.90 -37.90 -39.51
C PHE A 545 -13.48 -37.84 -39.03
N LEU A 546 -12.57 -38.69 -39.56
CA LEU A 546 -11.15 -38.74 -39.15
C LEU A 546 -10.30 -38.04 -40.21
N GLU A 547 -9.30 -37.29 -39.77
CA GLU A 547 -8.33 -36.68 -40.66
C GLU A 547 -7.41 -37.80 -41.22
N ARG A 548 -6.89 -37.59 -42.43
CA ARG A 548 -6.05 -38.59 -43.11
C ARG A 548 -4.87 -39.08 -42.26
N GLU A 549 -4.30 -38.16 -41.47
CA GLU A 549 -3.15 -38.45 -40.59
C GLU A 549 -3.53 -39.40 -39.46
N ASP A 550 -4.76 -39.34 -38.99
CA ASP A 550 -5.28 -40.18 -37.91
C ASP A 550 -5.56 -41.64 -38.38
N LEU A 551 -5.68 -41.83 -39.68
CA LEU A 551 -5.99 -43.15 -40.28
C LEU A 551 -4.74 -44.03 -40.48
N VAL A 552 -3.54 -43.50 -40.29
CA VAL A 552 -2.25 -44.17 -40.56
C VAL A 552 -1.69 -44.88 -39.32
N LEU A 553 -2.40 -44.90 -38.19
CA LEU A 553 -1.92 -45.56 -36.96
C LEU A 553 -2.30 -47.05 -36.91
#